data_fb45bb13eda32eb3f98e97b6428b3c57
#
_entry.id   fb45bb13eda32eb3f98e97b6428b3c57
#
_cell.length_a   1.000
_cell.length_b   1.000
_cell.length_c   1.000
_cell.angle_alpha   90.00
_cell.angle_beta   90.00
_cell.angle_gamma   90.00
#
_symmetry.space_group_name_H-M   'P 1'
#
loop_
_entity.id
_entity.type
_entity.pdbx_description
1 polymer ?
#
loop_
_entity_poly.entity_id
_entity_poly.type
_entity_poly.pdbx_seq_one_letter_code
_entity_poly.pdbx_strand_id
1 'polypeptide(L)'
;MKKLFALMLVLVVSLTVFTGCIKPYDKPEFVTIEASQTAFLIPLIGDTSDQGAFESEELLLDAKVATKEIQIPHRWVQTGRKHWKGEYRATATLIVVERKPVSRSWESGDSTASSSNRAIFGETSDNIGIYVGMNCTAMIEERDAAKFLYRYNNTPLETIIDTDIKKMVEDRFNVETAKYASTELGAKKGEIMEAVKSYVVEYFKEYGITITVLGLKEGISFENDAIQKAIDKKFESEQELVIQQNKNEANLAKAEAEAKALIIAAEAQAEANRILAESLTEALLKQAYYDKWDGKLPNVLTGSGADVMLNVG
;
A
#
# COMPACT_ATOMS: atom_id res chain seq x y z
N MET A 1 46.52 82.28 -8.85
CA MET A 1 46.27 81.15 -7.99
C MET A 1 44.83 81.19 -7.41
N LYS A 2 44.41 82.26 -6.73
CA LYS A 2 43.06 82.32 -6.10
C LYS A 2 41.87 82.08 -7.05
N LYS A 3 41.95 82.62 -8.30
CA LYS A 3 40.87 82.44 -9.32
C LYS A 3 40.82 81.03 -9.90
N LEU A 4 41.96 80.32 -9.97
CA LEU A 4 42.05 78.97 -10.44
C LEU A 4 41.48 77.97 -9.33
N PHE A 5 41.72 78.30 -8.12
CA PHE A 5 41.19 77.50 -6.96
C PHE A 5 39.65 77.64 -6.83
N ALA A 6 39.13 78.88 -7.09
CA ALA A 6 37.71 79.15 -7.08
C ALA A 6 37.01 78.43 -8.25
N LEU A 7 37.65 78.39 -9.45
CA LEU A 7 37.12 77.65 -10.60
C LEU A 7 37.10 76.12 -10.37
N MET A 8 38.17 75.63 -9.77
CA MET A 8 38.28 74.20 -9.43
C MET A 8 37.26 73.76 -8.35
N LEU A 9 37.00 74.65 -7.37
CA LEU A 9 36.00 74.40 -6.32
C LEU A 9 34.56 74.39 -6.88
N VAL A 10 34.25 75.32 -7.84
CA VAL A 10 32.98 75.33 -8.54
C VAL A 10 32.78 74.09 -9.41
N LEU A 11 33.85 73.62 -10.08
CA LEU A 11 33.82 72.41 -10.88
C LEU A 11 33.59 71.14 -10.02
N VAL A 12 34.26 71.04 -8.86
CA VAL A 12 34.05 69.92 -7.92
C VAL A 12 32.63 69.94 -7.32
N VAL A 13 32.12 71.09 -6.94
CA VAL A 13 30.76 71.24 -6.41
C VAL A 13 29.73 70.92 -7.48
N SER A 14 29.96 71.36 -8.76
CA SER A 14 29.04 70.99 -9.84
C SER A 14 29.06 69.49 -10.16
N LEU A 15 30.22 68.82 -10.14
CA LEU A 15 30.31 67.37 -10.31
C LEU A 15 29.58 66.59 -9.18
N THR A 16 29.66 67.05 -7.95
CA THR A 16 28.96 66.38 -6.82
C THR A 16 27.44 66.56 -6.84
N VAL A 17 26.95 67.67 -7.42
CA VAL A 17 25.51 67.92 -7.57
C VAL A 17 24.87 67.05 -8.64
N PHE A 18 25.60 66.66 -9.69
CA PHE A 18 25.09 65.80 -10.74
C PHE A 18 25.05 64.32 -10.38
N THR A 19 25.88 63.82 -9.41
CA THR A 19 25.89 62.41 -9.06
C THR A 19 24.73 61.98 -8.14
N GLY A 20 23.98 62.94 -7.56
CA GLY A 20 22.89 62.64 -6.63
C GLY A 20 21.48 62.50 -7.27
N CYS A 21 21.37 62.60 -8.60
CA CYS A 21 20.06 62.64 -9.27
C CYS A 21 19.75 61.43 -10.14
N ILE A 22 20.49 60.36 -10.02
CA ILE A 22 20.30 59.16 -10.82
C ILE A 22 19.39 58.19 -10.10
N LYS A 23 18.35 57.72 -10.79
CA LYS A 23 17.50 56.64 -10.35
C LYS A 23 18.34 55.37 -10.10
N PRO A 24 18.21 54.69 -8.97
CA PRO A 24 18.94 53.44 -8.72
C PRO A 24 18.66 52.40 -9.82
N TYR A 25 19.65 51.57 -10.09
CA TYR A 25 19.43 50.43 -11.00
C TYR A 25 18.55 49.41 -10.33
N ASP A 26 17.70 48.81 -11.16
CA ASP A 26 16.95 47.62 -10.73
C ASP A 26 17.90 46.45 -10.53
N LYS A 27 17.65 45.68 -9.47
CA LYS A 27 18.34 44.39 -9.22
C LYS A 27 17.39 43.32 -9.71
N PRO A 28 17.65 42.70 -10.85
CA PRO A 28 16.75 41.65 -11.36
C PRO A 28 16.75 40.47 -10.40
N GLU A 29 15.55 39.99 -10.08
CA GLU A 29 15.33 38.80 -9.28
C GLU A 29 14.98 37.65 -10.23
N PHE A 30 15.83 36.61 -10.23
CA PHE A 30 15.62 35.40 -11.00
C PHE A 30 15.26 34.26 -10.08
N VAL A 31 14.25 33.47 -10.46
CA VAL A 31 13.84 32.30 -9.76
C VAL A 31 13.96 31.09 -10.68
N THR A 32 14.68 30.06 -10.22
CA THR A 32 14.85 28.80 -10.92
C THR A 32 13.72 27.85 -10.56
N ILE A 33 13.13 27.20 -11.56
CA ILE A 33 12.03 26.23 -11.41
C ILE A 33 12.58 24.84 -11.67
N GLU A 34 12.49 23.96 -10.69
CA GLU A 34 12.92 22.58 -10.83
C GLU A 34 12.00 21.76 -11.75
N ALA A 35 12.50 20.65 -12.29
CA ALA A 35 11.71 19.76 -13.15
C ALA A 35 10.48 19.15 -12.44
N SER A 36 10.56 19.03 -11.12
CA SER A 36 9.47 18.55 -10.26
C SER A 36 8.45 19.63 -9.88
N GLN A 37 8.65 20.85 -10.34
CA GLN A 37 7.85 22.00 -9.97
C GLN A 37 7.08 22.54 -11.18
N THR A 38 5.91 23.11 -10.92
CA THR A 38 5.16 23.93 -11.86
C THR A 38 4.95 25.29 -11.22
N ALA A 39 5.36 26.34 -11.91
CA ALA A 39 5.28 27.71 -11.42
C ALA A 39 4.24 28.53 -12.19
N PHE A 40 3.62 29.46 -11.48
CA PHE A 40 2.62 30.37 -11.99
C PHE A 40 3.02 31.80 -11.63
N LEU A 41 3.15 32.67 -12.64
CA LEU A 41 3.50 34.06 -12.43
C LEU A 41 2.22 34.90 -12.39
N ILE A 42 1.80 35.26 -11.19
CA ILE A 42 0.55 35.96 -10.93
C ILE A 42 0.82 37.47 -10.84
N PRO A 43 0.19 38.33 -11.66
CA PRO A 43 0.34 39.76 -11.56
C PRO A 43 -0.21 40.29 -10.23
N LEU A 44 0.56 41.17 -9.57
CA LEU A 44 0.18 41.86 -8.33
C LEU A 44 -0.46 43.23 -8.58
N ILE A 45 -0.26 43.78 -9.79
CA ILE A 45 -0.73 45.10 -10.19
C ILE A 45 -1.52 44.94 -11.46
N GLY A 46 -2.81 45.19 -11.40
CA GLY A 46 -3.74 45.12 -12.52
C GLY A 46 -4.89 46.11 -12.35
N ASP A 47 -5.85 46.06 -13.23
CA ASP A 47 -7.10 46.78 -13.08
C ASP A 47 -7.98 46.05 -12.06
N THR A 48 -8.71 46.82 -11.25
CA THR A 48 -9.64 46.23 -10.22
C THR A 48 -10.79 45.47 -10.87
N SER A 49 -11.10 45.71 -12.15
CA SER A 49 -12.09 44.98 -12.93
C SER A 49 -11.66 43.53 -13.22
N ASP A 50 -10.37 43.22 -13.15
CA ASP A 50 -9.81 41.91 -13.51
C ASP A 50 -9.68 40.97 -12.28
N GLN A 51 -10.01 41.46 -11.10
CA GLN A 51 -9.91 40.65 -9.87
C GLN A 51 -10.80 39.36 -9.88
N GLY A 52 -11.94 39.41 -10.55
CA GLY A 52 -12.79 38.24 -10.76
C GLY A 52 -12.12 37.12 -11.57
N ALA A 53 -11.13 37.47 -12.43
CA ALA A 53 -10.40 36.49 -13.22
C ALA A 53 -9.45 35.60 -12.38
N PHE A 54 -9.02 36.05 -11.18
CA PHE A 54 -8.20 35.25 -10.27
C PHE A 54 -8.96 34.05 -9.65
N GLU A 55 -10.28 34.03 -9.80
CA GLU A 55 -11.13 32.93 -9.35
C GLU A 55 -11.33 31.86 -10.43
N SER A 56 -10.64 31.95 -11.57
CA SER A 56 -10.76 30.97 -12.67
C SER A 56 -9.50 30.12 -12.85
N GLU A 57 -9.71 28.84 -13.14
CA GLU A 57 -8.63 27.92 -13.53
C GLU A 57 -7.95 28.38 -14.83
N GLU A 58 -8.68 28.99 -15.75
CA GLU A 58 -8.19 29.49 -17.03
C GLU A 58 -7.09 30.54 -16.86
N LEU A 59 -7.24 31.47 -15.92
CA LEU A 59 -6.19 32.44 -15.60
C LEU A 59 -4.90 31.76 -15.15
N LEU A 60 -5.00 30.72 -14.34
CA LEU A 60 -3.83 29.97 -13.86
C LEU A 60 -3.14 29.20 -14.99
N LEU A 61 -3.89 28.70 -15.95
CA LEU A 61 -3.31 28.06 -17.15
C LEU A 61 -2.51 29.05 -17.98
N ASP A 62 -3.03 30.28 -18.17
CA ASP A 62 -2.33 31.35 -18.91
C ASP A 62 -1.11 31.87 -18.13
N ALA A 63 -1.16 31.88 -16.81
CA ALA A 63 -0.07 32.30 -15.93
C ALA A 63 1.06 31.27 -15.78
N LYS A 64 0.90 30.04 -16.32
CA LYS A 64 1.87 28.96 -16.22
C LYS A 64 3.20 29.33 -16.89
N VAL A 65 4.30 29.19 -16.15
CA VAL A 65 5.64 29.48 -16.63
C VAL A 65 6.18 28.26 -17.40
N ALA A 66 6.59 28.51 -18.65
CA ALA A 66 7.12 27.45 -19.53
C ALA A 66 8.66 27.33 -19.48
N THR A 67 9.36 28.24 -18.76
CA THR A 67 10.82 28.27 -18.68
C THR A 67 11.33 27.74 -17.35
N LYS A 68 12.60 27.26 -17.33
CA LYS A 68 13.25 26.79 -16.10
C LYS A 68 13.73 27.92 -15.19
N GLU A 69 13.82 29.14 -15.73
CA GLU A 69 14.21 30.32 -14.99
C GLU A 69 13.34 31.47 -15.46
N ILE A 70 12.86 32.25 -14.52
CA ILE A 70 12.04 33.43 -14.81
C ILE A 70 12.54 34.60 -13.99
N GLN A 71 12.55 35.77 -14.64
CA GLN A 71 12.79 37.02 -13.96
C GLN A 71 11.47 37.60 -13.48
N ILE A 72 11.39 37.93 -12.19
CA ILE A 72 10.24 38.63 -11.63
C ILE A 72 10.23 40.06 -12.14
N PRO A 73 9.15 40.51 -12.79
CA PRO A 73 9.09 41.86 -13.31
C PRO A 73 8.94 42.87 -12.19
N HIS A 74 9.74 43.95 -12.28
CA HIS A 74 9.71 45.04 -11.32
C HIS A 74 9.22 46.32 -11.95
N ARG A 75 8.58 47.15 -11.15
CA ARG A 75 8.18 48.51 -11.54
C ARG A 75 8.75 49.50 -10.53
N TRP A 76 9.26 50.64 -11.06
CA TRP A 76 9.66 51.75 -10.23
C TRP A 76 8.42 52.42 -9.59
N VAL A 77 8.42 52.50 -8.27
CA VAL A 77 7.40 53.21 -7.50
C VAL A 77 8.05 54.41 -6.85
N GLN A 78 7.64 55.62 -7.25
CA GLN A 78 8.13 56.85 -6.64
C GLN A 78 7.52 57.03 -5.27
N THR A 79 8.37 57.12 -4.23
CA THR A 79 7.93 57.27 -2.82
C THR A 79 8.14 58.69 -2.30
N GLY A 80 8.77 59.58 -3.08
CA GLY A 80 9.05 60.95 -2.68
C GLY A 80 8.82 61.97 -3.77
N ARG A 81 8.99 63.27 -3.41
CA ARG A 81 8.79 64.42 -4.30
C ARG A 81 9.70 64.43 -5.53
N LYS A 82 10.88 63.82 -5.43
CA LYS A 82 11.88 63.77 -6.49
C LYS A 82 11.78 62.45 -7.25
N HIS A 83 11.89 62.42 -8.59
CA HIS A 83 11.74 61.24 -9.43
C HIS A 83 12.74 60.12 -9.13
N TRP A 84 13.89 60.40 -8.48
CA TRP A 84 14.87 59.40 -8.06
C TRP A 84 14.65 58.88 -6.64
N LYS A 85 13.66 59.44 -5.88
CA LYS A 85 13.23 58.90 -4.61
C LYS A 85 12.11 57.90 -4.82
N GLY A 86 12.46 56.66 -4.82
CA GLY A 86 11.54 55.54 -4.99
C GLY A 86 12.26 54.24 -4.80
N GLU A 87 11.55 53.16 -5.06
CA GLU A 87 12.02 51.78 -4.99
C GLU A 87 11.45 50.97 -6.14
N TYR A 88 12.16 49.92 -6.55
CA TYR A 88 11.61 48.93 -7.43
C TYR A 88 10.76 47.95 -6.60
N ARG A 89 9.53 47.73 -7.03
CA ARG A 89 8.62 46.75 -6.45
C ARG A 89 8.26 45.71 -7.47
N ALA A 90 8.20 44.45 -7.02
CA ALA A 90 7.70 43.37 -7.84
C ALA A 90 6.26 43.66 -8.27
N THR A 91 5.98 43.44 -9.56
CA THR A 91 4.64 43.60 -10.16
C THR A 91 3.93 42.26 -10.33
N ALA A 92 4.62 41.17 -10.11
CA ALA A 92 4.07 39.81 -10.09
C ALA A 92 4.68 38.99 -8.96
N THR A 93 3.98 37.99 -8.54
CA THR A 93 4.45 36.97 -7.60
C THR A 93 4.52 35.61 -8.28
N LEU A 94 5.52 34.81 -7.90
CA LEU A 94 5.65 33.45 -8.38
C LEU A 94 5.10 32.48 -7.35
N ILE A 95 4.11 31.68 -7.75
CA ILE A 95 3.59 30.59 -6.97
C ILE A 95 4.12 29.29 -7.54
N VAL A 96 4.76 28.48 -6.70
CA VAL A 96 5.38 27.22 -7.12
C VAL A 96 4.60 26.06 -6.51
N VAL A 97 4.08 25.18 -7.37
CA VAL A 97 3.42 23.93 -6.97
C VAL A 97 4.44 22.80 -7.06
N GLU A 98 4.71 22.16 -5.94
CA GLU A 98 5.56 20.96 -5.86
C GLU A 98 4.77 19.75 -6.34
N ARG A 99 5.33 19.00 -7.30
CA ARG A 99 4.67 17.85 -7.93
C ARG A 99 5.26 16.51 -7.52
N LYS A 100 6.27 16.51 -6.64
CA LYS A 100 6.90 15.28 -6.15
C LYS A 100 5.86 14.38 -5.49
N PRO A 101 5.96 13.05 -5.70
CA PRO A 101 5.13 12.11 -4.94
C PRO A 101 5.37 12.25 -3.44
N VAL A 102 4.29 12.32 -2.70
CA VAL A 102 4.28 12.36 -1.23
C VAL A 102 3.61 11.11 -0.71
N SER A 103 4.31 10.40 0.18
CA SER A 103 3.80 9.19 0.82
C SER A 103 3.53 9.45 2.30
N ARG A 104 2.37 9.03 2.77
CA ARG A 104 1.96 9.09 4.17
C ARG A 104 1.46 7.73 4.63
N SER A 105 1.65 7.45 5.92
CA SER A 105 1.15 6.24 6.57
C SER A 105 0.37 6.62 7.82
N TRP A 106 -0.78 6.02 8.00
CA TRP A 106 -1.67 6.22 9.14
C TRP A 106 -1.79 4.88 9.89
N GLU A 107 -1.01 4.71 10.96
CA GLU A 107 -0.77 3.39 11.57
C GLU A 107 -1.15 3.32 13.05
N SER A 108 -1.05 4.44 13.76
CA SER A 108 -1.21 4.40 15.21
C SER A 108 -2.67 4.27 15.63
N GLY A 109 -3.00 3.15 16.26
CA GLY A 109 -4.26 2.95 16.98
C GLY A 109 -4.34 3.72 18.31
N ASP A 110 -3.24 4.38 18.75
CA ASP A 110 -3.23 5.15 19.98
C ASP A 110 -3.99 6.47 19.82
N SER A 111 -4.99 6.68 20.65
CA SER A 111 -5.79 7.91 20.68
C SER A 111 -4.98 9.17 21.03
N THR A 112 -3.80 9.00 21.63
CA THR A 112 -2.86 10.08 21.96
C THR A 112 -1.92 10.43 20.82
N ALA A 113 -1.86 9.62 19.74
CA ALA A 113 -1.05 9.90 18.58
C ALA A 113 -1.52 11.18 17.87
N SER A 114 -0.60 11.84 17.14
CA SER A 114 -0.96 12.98 16.31
C SER A 114 -2.03 12.57 15.28
N SER A 115 -2.95 13.48 14.95
CA SER A 115 -4.02 13.21 13.98
C SER A 115 -3.48 12.76 12.62
N SER A 116 -2.28 13.22 12.24
CA SER A 116 -1.61 12.86 11.00
C SER A 116 -1.12 11.41 10.95
N ASN A 117 -0.89 10.76 12.09
CA ASN A 117 -0.40 9.37 12.14
C ASN A 117 -1.43 8.36 12.67
N ARG A 118 -2.62 8.82 13.08
CA ARG A 118 -3.65 7.93 13.61
C ARG A 118 -4.18 7.00 12.52
N ALA A 119 -4.34 5.73 12.85
CA ALA A 119 -4.97 4.74 11.97
C ALA A 119 -6.40 5.16 11.59
N ILE A 120 -6.87 4.65 10.48
CA ILE A 120 -8.21 4.89 9.96
C ILE A 120 -9.21 4.16 10.86
N PHE A 121 -10.19 4.89 11.37
CA PHE A 121 -11.25 4.34 12.19
C PHE A 121 -12.46 3.97 11.33
N GLY A 122 -13.13 2.90 11.68
CA GLY A 122 -14.41 2.49 11.11
C GLY A 122 -15.25 1.74 12.13
N GLU A 123 -16.53 1.60 11.84
CA GLU A 123 -17.47 0.86 12.65
C GLU A 123 -18.15 -0.22 11.80
N THR A 124 -18.39 -1.37 12.39
CA THR A 124 -19.00 -2.52 11.73
C THR A 124 -20.52 -2.51 11.92
N SER A 125 -21.25 -3.37 11.18
CA SER A 125 -22.70 -3.48 11.31
C SER A 125 -23.18 -3.93 12.72
N ASP A 126 -22.31 -4.56 13.48
CA ASP A 126 -22.52 -5.00 14.87
C ASP A 126 -22.01 -3.97 15.90
N ASN A 127 -21.77 -2.71 15.48
CA ASN A 127 -21.34 -1.56 16.29
C ASN A 127 -20.00 -1.81 17.02
N ILE A 128 -19.07 -2.50 16.36
CA ILE A 128 -17.72 -2.71 16.88
C ILE A 128 -16.77 -1.75 16.19
N GLY A 129 -16.07 -0.92 16.97
CA GLY A 129 -15.01 -0.02 16.49
C GLY A 129 -13.78 -0.79 16.05
N ILE A 130 -13.25 -0.41 14.90
CA ILE A 130 -12.05 -1.02 14.29
C ILE A 130 -11.06 0.06 13.86
N TYR A 131 -9.79 -0.27 13.92
CA TYR A 131 -8.69 0.53 13.40
C TYR A 131 -7.94 -0.23 12.32
N VAL A 132 -7.55 0.49 11.28
CA VAL A 132 -6.79 -0.08 10.16
C VAL A 132 -5.63 0.84 9.79
N GLY A 133 -4.44 0.28 9.75
CA GLY A 133 -3.28 0.97 9.21
C GLY A 133 -3.37 1.07 7.68
N MET A 134 -3.26 2.29 7.15
CA MET A 134 -3.28 2.54 5.71
C MET A 134 -2.10 3.40 5.28
N ASN A 135 -1.70 3.23 4.02
CA ASN A 135 -0.74 4.09 3.36
C ASN A 135 -1.38 4.77 2.14
N CYS A 136 -0.98 6.01 1.93
CA CYS A 136 -1.40 6.81 0.78
C CYS A 136 -0.17 7.44 0.13
N THR A 137 -0.07 7.34 -1.19
CA THR A 137 0.89 8.09 -1.98
C THR A 137 0.14 8.87 -3.04
N ALA A 138 0.35 10.17 -3.06
CA ALA A 138 -0.28 11.06 -4.02
C ALA A 138 0.75 12.00 -4.66
N MET A 139 0.44 12.49 -5.84
CA MET A 139 1.23 13.46 -6.58
C MET A 139 0.33 14.38 -7.38
N ILE A 140 0.90 15.48 -7.86
CA ILE A 140 0.21 16.40 -8.75
C ILE A 140 0.82 16.25 -10.15
N GLU A 141 0.00 15.99 -11.16
CA GLU A 141 0.48 15.98 -12.54
C GLU A 141 0.66 17.41 -13.08
N GLU A 142 1.59 17.59 -14.01
CA GLU A 142 1.87 18.93 -14.56
C GLU A 142 0.64 19.58 -15.19
N ARG A 143 -0.19 18.79 -15.85
CA ARG A 143 -1.43 19.27 -16.49
C ARG A 143 -2.49 19.70 -15.48
N ASP A 144 -2.45 19.11 -14.27
CA ASP A 144 -3.45 19.34 -13.23
C ASP A 144 -3.00 20.35 -12.17
N ALA A 145 -1.76 20.89 -12.30
CA ALA A 145 -1.19 21.82 -11.33
C ALA A 145 -2.00 23.12 -11.19
N ALA A 146 -2.58 23.65 -12.28
CA ALA A 146 -3.44 24.82 -12.23
C ALA A 146 -4.74 24.55 -11.47
N LYS A 147 -5.38 23.40 -11.74
CA LYS A 147 -6.58 22.93 -11.06
C LYS A 147 -6.35 22.73 -9.56
N PHE A 148 -5.22 22.11 -9.21
CA PHE A 148 -4.79 21.95 -7.83
C PHE A 148 -4.61 23.30 -7.12
N LEU A 149 -3.87 24.24 -7.76
CA LEU A 149 -3.63 25.57 -7.21
C LEU A 149 -4.94 26.35 -7.01
N TYR A 150 -5.84 26.29 -7.98
CA TYR A 150 -7.16 26.92 -7.89
C TYR A 150 -7.97 26.40 -6.70
N ARG A 151 -7.93 25.09 -6.46
CA ARG A 151 -8.74 24.46 -5.40
C ARG A 151 -8.14 24.58 -4.00
N TYR A 152 -6.82 24.37 -3.91
CA TYR A 152 -6.12 24.24 -2.62
C TYR A 152 -5.23 25.43 -2.25
N ASN A 153 -5.19 26.42 -3.12
CA ASN A 153 -4.55 27.73 -2.83
C ASN A 153 -3.11 27.61 -2.32
N ASN A 154 -2.32 26.76 -2.96
CA ASN A 154 -0.92 26.45 -2.61
C ASN A 154 -0.72 25.77 -1.25
N THR A 155 -1.75 25.11 -0.73
CA THR A 155 -1.59 24.26 0.47
C THR A 155 -0.67 23.07 0.14
N PRO A 156 0.33 22.76 0.99
CA PRO A 156 1.21 21.61 0.76
C PRO A 156 0.43 20.30 0.62
N LEU A 157 0.81 19.47 -0.37
CA LEU A 157 0.15 18.19 -0.64
C LEU A 157 0.14 17.27 0.59
N GLU A 158 1.22 17.29 1.41
CA GLU A 158 1.29 16.55 2.67
C GLU A 158 0.12 16.87 3.62
N THR A 159 -0.18 18.16 3.74
CA THR A 159 -1.29 18.61 4.60
C THR A 159 -2.62 18.12 4.06
N ILE A 160 -2.83 18.18 2.75
CA ILE A 160 -4.07 17.72 2.11
C ILE A 160 -4.23 16.20 2.27
N ILE A 161 -3.15 15.44 2.18
CA ILE A 161 -3.18 13.99 2.41
C ILE A 161 -3.61 13.69 3.86
N ASP A 162 -3.05 14.41 4.84
CA ASP A 162 -3.32 14.18 6.26
C ASP A 162 -4.67 14.74 6.73
N THR A 163 -5.29 15.62 5.96
CA THR A 163 -6.60 16.22 6.28
C THR A 163 -7.69 15.69 5.36
N ASP A 164 -7.75 16.18 4.13
CA ASP A 164 -8.88 15.96 3.23
C ASP A 164 -8.93 14.53 2.70
N ILE A 165 -7.79 14.00 2.24
CA ILE A 165 -7.73 12.63 1.71
C ILE A 165 -7.98 11.64 2.84
N LYS A 166 -7.31 11.80 3.98
CA LYS A 166 -7.50 10.93 5.13
C LYS A 166 -8.96 10.90 5.59
N LYS A 167 -9.57 12.07 5.73
CA LYS A 167 -10.98 12.17 6.15
C LYS A 167 -11.92 11.47 5.16
N MET A 168 -11.70 11.66 3.86
CA MET A 168 -12.50 10.99 2.83
C MET A 168 -12.30 9.47 2.87
N VAL A 169 -11.08 9.00 3.13
CA VAL A 169 -10.78 7.57 3.33
C VAL A 169 -11.52 7.04 4.55
N GLU A 170 -11.48 7.75 5.69
CA GLU A 170 -12.22 7.38 6.90
C GLU A 170 -13.73 7.31 6.66
N ASP A 171 -14.30 8.36 6.07
CA ASP A 171 -15.74 8.42 5.78
C ASP A 171 -16.16 7.27 4.87
N ARG A 172 -15.41 7.00 3.80
CA ARG A 172 -15.74 5.92 2.87
C ARG A 172 -15.51 4.54 3.47
N PHE A 173 -14.42 4.37 4.22
CA PHE A 173 -14.12 3.13 4.92
C PHE A 173 -15.25 2.78 5.90
N ASN A 174 -15.71 3.75 6.67
CA ASN A 174 -16.81 3.56 7.60
C ASN A 174 -18.12 3.14 6.90
N VAL A 175 -18.46 3.76 5.77
CA VAL A 175 -19.62 3.37 4.96
C VAL A 175 -19.51 1.93 4.45
N GLU A 176 -18.31 1.49 4.06
CA GLU A 176 -18.12 0.14 3.54
C GLU A 176 -18.08 -0.90 4.68
N THR A 177 -17.43 -0.62 5.80
CA THR A 177 -17.35 -1.54 6.94
C THR A 177 -18.68 -1.75 7.65
N ALA A 178 -19.52 -0.72 7.70
CA ALA A 178 -20.88 -0.81 8.27
C ALA A 178 -21.82 -1.80 7.55
N LYS A 179 -21.43 -2.30 6.38
CA LYS A 179 -22.18 -3.34 5.64
C LYS A 179 -21.93 -4.75 6.16
N TYR A 180 -20.86 -4.97 6.91
CA TYR A 180 -20.38 -6.29 7.31
C TYR A 180 -20.23 -6.41 8.82
N ALA A 181 -20.48 -7.63 9.34
CA ALA A 181 -20.19 -7.94 10.73
C ALA A 181 -18.68 -8.05 10.98
N SER A 182 -18.26 -7.83 12.21
CA SER A 182 -16.85 -7.90 12.63
C SER A 182 -16.15 -9.21 12.24
N THR A 183 -16.89 -10.32 12.27
CA THR A 183 -16.38 -11.66 11.90
C THR A 183 -16.16 -11.87 10.41
N GLU A 184 -16.78 -11.06 9.56
CA GLU A 184 -16.70 -11.16 8.09
C GLU A 184 -15.62 -10.25 7.50
N LEU A 185 -15.17 -9.25 8.25
CA LEU A 185 -14.23 -8.24 7.76
C LEU A 185 -12.92 -8.84 7.20
N GLY A 186 -12.41 -9.89 7.83
CA GLY A 186 -11.19 -10.56 7.38
C GLY A 186 -11.29 -11.09 5.94
N ALA A 187 -12.43 -11.67 5.60
CA ALA A 187 -12.70 -12.21 4.27
C ALA A 187 -13.05 -11.08 3.25
N LYS A 188 -13.64 -9.99 3.72
CA LYS A 188 -14.17 -8.90 2.88
C LYS A 188 -13.22 -7.70 2.74
N LYS A 189 -12.08 -7.69 3.44
CA LYS A 189 -11.16 -6.56 3.45
C LYS A 189 -10.70 -6.10 2.05
N GLY A 190 -10.51 -7.04 1.12
CA GLY A 190 -10.11 -6.72 -0.25
C GLY A 190 -11.21 -5.98 -1.01
N GLU A 191 -12.45 -6.41 -0.87
CA GLU A 191 -13.62 -5.78 -1.50
C GLU A 191 -13.87 -4.37 -0.93
N ILE A 192 -13.79 -4.24 0.39
CA ILE A 192 -13.91 -2.95 1.09
C ILE A 192 -12.84 -1.98 0.59
N MET A 193 -11.58 -2.42 0.54
CA MET A 193 -10.47 -1.56 0.12
C MET A 193 -10.57 -1.13 -1.33
N GLU A 194 -11.00 -2.00 -2.23
CA GLU A 194 -11.18 -1.63 -3.64
C GLU A 194 -12.29 -0.59 -3.81
N ALA A 195 -13.40 -0.73 -3.06
CA ALA A 195 -14.48 0.25 -3.06
C ALA A 195 -14.03 1.62 -2.51
N VAL A 196 -13.26 1.62 -1.41
CA VAL A 196 -12.68 2.85 -0.83
C VAL A 196 -11.72 3.50 -1.82
N LYS A 197 -10.78 2.73 -2.36
CA LYS A 197 -9.76 3.21 -3.30
C LYS A 197 -10.38 3.80 -4.55
N SER A 198 -11.28 3.08 -5.21
CA SER A 198 -11.96 3.56 -6.43
C SER A 198 -12.64 4.90 -6.20
N TYR A 199 -13.39 5.02 -5.11
CA TYR A 199 -14.10 6.25 -4.79
C TYR A 199 -13.15 7.43 -4.52
N VAL A 200 -12.14 7.21 -3.67
CA VAL A 200 -11.22 8.27 -3.25
C VAL A 200 -10.33 8.73 -4.41
N VAL A 201 -9.83 7.79 -5.22
CA VAL A 201 -9.00 8.11 -6.40
C VAL A 201 -9.78 8.93 -7.42
N GLU A 202 -11.02 8.54 -7.73
CA GLU A 202 -11.87 9.25 -8.68
C GLU A 202 -12.21 10.65 -8.19
N TYR A 203 -12.59 10.78 -6.91
CA TYR A 203 -12.91 12.06 -6.29
C TYR A 203 -11.75 13.05 -6.37
N PHE A 204 -10.55 12.67 -5.90
CA PHE A 204 -9.41 13.61 -5.85
C PHE A 204 -8.80 13.90 -7.22
N LYS A 205 -9.00 13.04 -8.21
CA LYS A 205 -8.63 13.31 -9.59
C LYS A 205 -9.37 14.52 -10.15
N GLU A 206 -10.62 14.74 -9.75
CA GLU A 206 -11.38 15.92 -10.12
C GLU A 206 -10.81 17.23 -9.56
N TYR A 207 -9.98 17.13 -8.51
CA TYR A 207 -9.32 18.27 -7.87
C TYR A 207 -7.84 18.41 -8.20
N GLY A 208 -7.36 17.67 -9.21
CA GLY A 208 -5.99 17.75 -9.68
C GLY A 208 -4.97 16.96 -8.84
N ILE A 209 -5.42 16.02 -8.01
CA ILE A 209 -4.54 15.15 -7.22
C ILE A 209 -4.63 13.72 -7.76
N THR A 210 -3.49 13.17 -8.16
CA THR A 210 -3.38 11.77 -8.59
C THR A 210 -2.89 10.91 -7.42
N ILE A 211 -3.78 10.05 -6.90
CA ILE A 211 -3.43 9.07 -5.88
C ILE A 211 -2.88 7.83 -6.59
N THR A 212 -1.61 7.54 -6.41
CA THR A 212 -0.92 6.40 -7.04
C THR A 212 -1.00 5.14 -6.22
N VAL A 213 -0.98 5.27 -4.89
CA VAL A 213 -1.10 4.16 -3.94
C VAL A 213 -2.09 4.54 -2.86
N LEU A 214 -3.06 3.68 -2.63
CA LEU A 214 -3.91 3.68 -1.44
C LEU A 214 -4.14 2.22 -1.07
N GLY A 215 -3.72 1.82 0.12
CA GLY A 215 -3.79 0.42 0.51
C GLY A 215 -3.63 0.20 2.01
N LEU A 216 -3.92 -1.03 2.41
CA LEU A 216 -3.69 -1.48 3.78
C LEU A 216 -2.20 -1.68 4.03
N LYS A 217 -1.73 -1.23 5.18
CA LYS A 217 -0.38 -1.49 5.66
C LYS A 217 -0.37 -2.56 6.73
N GLU A 218 -1.38 -2.54 7.59
CA GLU A 218 -1.52 -3.47 8.71
C GLU A 218 -2.88 -4.16 8.69
N GLY A 219 -3.03 -5.19 9.53
CA GLY A 219 -4.29 -5.87 9.73
C GLY A 219 -5.33 -5.00 10.42
N ILE A 220 -6.56 -5.49 10.47
CA ILE A 220 -7.64 -4.87 11.22
C ILE A 220 -7.40 -5.16 12.70
N SER A 221 -7.42 -4.12 13.53
CA SER A 221 -7.41 -4.22 14.99
C SER A 221 -8.74 -3.72 15.56
N PHE A 222 -9.18 -4.30 16.65
CA PHE A 222 -10.43 -3.90 17.30
C PHE A 222 -10.16 -2.91 18.41
N GLU A 223 -11.07 -1.94 18.60
CA GLU A 223 -10.97 -0.94 19.65
C GLU A 223 -10.91 -1.57 21.05
N ASN A 224 -11.60 -2.70 21.24
CA ASN A 224 -11.66 -3.42 22.50
C ASN A 224 -10.84 -4.70 22.46
N ASP A 225 -9.79 -4.79 23.26
CA ASP A 225 -8.93 -5.97 23.39
C ASP A 225 -9.69 -7.26 23.76
N ALA A 226 -10.80 -7.15 24.48
CA ALA A 226 -11.62 -8.33 24.82
C ALA A 226 -12.31 -8.90 23.58
N ILE A 227 -12.72 -8.05 22.66
CA ILE A 227 -13.33 -8.43 21.38
C ILE A 227 -12.27 -9.09 20.49
N GLN A 228 -11.08 -8.48 20.40
CA GLN A 228 -9.96 -9.06 19.67
C GLN A 228 -9.67 -10.49 20.17
N LYS A 229 -9.52 -10.67 21.48
CA LYS A 229 -9.27 -11.98 22.08
C LYS A 229 -10.40 -12.99 21.84
N ALA A 230 -11.64 -12.54 21.83
CA ALA A 230 -12.79 -13.42 21.54
C ALA A 230 -12.80 -13.88 20.07
N ILE A 231 -12.45 -13.01 19.14
CA ILE A 231 -12.33 -13.30 17.70
C ILE A 231 -11.15 -14.24 17.46
N ASP A 232 -10.00 -13.96 18.07
CA ASP A 232 -8.81 -14.81 17.96
C ASP A 232 -9.09 -16.22 18.46
N LYS A 233 -9.75 -16.35 19.63
CA LYS A 233 -10.14 -17.64 20.19
C LYS A 233 -11.15 -18.39 19.32
N LYS A 234 -12.11 -17.68 18.71
CA LYS A 234 -13.05 -18.29 17.76
C LYS A 234 -12.29 -18.83 16.54
N PHE A 235 -11.37 -18.03 16.00
CA PHE A 235 -10.56 -18.43 14.86
C PHE A 235 -9.66 -19.62 15.17
N GLU A 236 -9.00 -19.66 16.34
CA GLU A 236 -8.23 -20.80 16.82
C GLU A 236 -9.10 -22.06 16.90
N SER A 237 -10.31 -21.94 17.48
CA SER A 237 -11.24 -23.06 17.59
C SER A 237 -11.70 -23.58 16.22
N GLU A 238 -11.96 -22.71 15.25
CA GLU A 238 -12.29 -23.10 13.87
C GLU A 238 -11.11 -23.80 13.19
N GLN A 239 -9.88 -23.32 13.39
CA GLN A 239 -8.68 -23.97 12.88
C GLN A 239 -8.44 -25.35 13.51
N GLU A 240 -8.66 -25.48 14.82
CA GLU A 240 -8.57 -26.76 15.50
C GLU A 240 -9.56 -27.78 14.95
N LEU A 241 -10.81 -27.38 14.68
CA LEU A 241 -11.82 -28.23 14.04
C LEU A 241 -11.37 -28.69 12.64
N VAL A 242 -10.85 -27.82 11.81
CA VAL A 242 -10.33 -28.16 10.48
C VAL A 242 -9.15 -29.13 10.58
N ILE A 243 -8.22 -28.88 11.51
CA ILE A 243 -7.09 -29.80 11.77
C ILE A 243 -7.59 -31.15 12.21
N GLN A 244 -8.58 -31.21 13.10
CA GLN A 244 -9.16 -32.47 13.58
C GLN A 244 -9.89 -33.23 12.47
N GLN A 245 -10.63 -32.54 11.60
CA GLN A 245 -11.27 -33.15 10.42
C GLN A 245 -10.21 -33.75 9.48
N ASN A 246 -9.18 -32.99 9.14
CA ASN A 246 -8.09 -33.48 8.29
C ASN A 246 -7.34 -34.68 8.88
N LYS A 247 -7.12 -34.68 10.20
CA LYS A 247 -6.55 -35.86 10.91
C LYS A 247 -7.46 -37.06 10.84
N ASN A 248 -8.76 -36.87 11.02
CA ASN A 248 -9.73 -37.97 10.95
C ASN A 248 -9.80 -38.57 9.54
N GLU A 249 -9.82 -37.73 8.50
CA GLU A 249 -9.78 -38.16 7.09
C GLU A 249 -8.48 -38.92 6.78
N ALA A 250 -7.33 -38.40 7.23
CA ALA A 250 -6.05 -39.07 7.06
C ALA A 250 -6.00 -40.45 7.77
N ASN A 251 -6.53 -40.54 8.99
CA ASN A 251 -6.60 -41.78 9.71
C ASN A 251 -7.55 -42.79 9.03
N LEU A 252 -8.68 -42.32 8.51
CA LEU A 252 -9.62 -43.17 7.77
C LEU A 252 -8.97 -43.71 6.50
N ALA A 253 -8.34 -42.84 5.71
CA ALA A 253 -7.63 -43.22 4.50
C ALA A 253 -6.48 -44.20 4.78
N LYS A 254 -5.78 -44.03 5.88
CA LYS A 254 -4.74 -44.96 6.34
C LYS A 254 -5.31 -46.33 6.70
N ALA A 255 -6.40 -46.35 7.48
CA ALA A 255 -7.08 -47.62 7.85
C ALA A 255 -7.64 -48.36 6.64
N GLU A 256 -8.22 -47.65 5.68
CA GLU A 256 -8.66 -48.24 4.42
C GLU A 256 -7.51 -48.79 3.57
N ALA A 257 -6.38 -48.09 3.52
CA ALA A 257 -5.20 -48.55 2.81
C ALA A 257 -4.59 -49.82 3.47
N GLU A 258 -4.52 -49.83 4.80
CA GLU A 258 -4.07 -51.01 5.57
C GLU A 258 -5.01 -52.22 5.39
N ALA A 259 -6.33 -51.99 5.42
CA ALA A 259 -7.32 -53.06 5.16
C ALA A 259 -7.19 -53.61 3.74
N LYS A 260 -7.05 -52.77 2.74
CA LYS A 260 -6.82 -53.18 1.35
C LYS A 260 -5.50 -53.95 1.20
N ALA A 261 -4.44 -53.50 1.83
CA ALA A 261 -3.14 -54.20 1.81
C ALA A 261 -3.24 -55.62 2.45
N LEU A 262 -3.99 -55.77 3.56
CA LEU A 262 -4.25 -57.09 4.19
C LEU A 262 -5.05 -58.00 3.25
N ILE A 263 -6.09 -57.49 2.58
CA ILE A 263 -6.88 -58.25 1.62
C ILE A 263 -6.01 -58.75 0.46
N ILE A 264 -5.23 -57.82 -0.16
CA ILE A 264 -4.32 -58.15 -1.27
C ILE A 264 -3.28 -59.21 -0.82
N ALA A 265 -2.71 -59.08 0.39
CA ALA A 265 -1.78 -60.02 0.92
C ALA A 265 -2.44 -61.41 1.15
N ALA A 266 -3.66 -61.46 1.69
CA ALA A 266 -4.40 -62.69 1.85
C ALA A 266 -4.78 -63.37 0.52
N GLU A 267 -5.21 -62.56 -0.46
CA GLU A 267 -5.51 -63.08 -1.83
C GLU A 267 -4.24 -63.63 -2.52
N ALA A 268 -3.12 -62.91 -2.42
CA ALA A 268 -1.85 -63.35 -2.95
C ALA A 268 -1.37 -64.67 -2.28
N GLN A 269 -1.54 -64.76 -0.96
CA GLN A 269 -1.20 -66.01 -0.24
C GLN A 269 -2.11 -67.16 -0.62
N ALA A 270 -3.42 -66.93 -0.76
CA ALA A 270 -4.38 -67.92 -1.20
C ALA A 270 -4.07 -68.42 -2.63
N GLU A 271 -3.73 -67.49 -3.55
CA GLU A 271 -3.34 -67.84 -4.90
C GLU A 271 -2.00 -68.66 -4.94
N ALA A 272 -1.03 -68.21 -4.15
CA ALA A 272 0.23 -68.96 -4.00
C ALA A 272 -0.03 -70.39 -3.49
N ASN A 273 -0.88 -70.56 -2.48
CA ASN A 273 -1.23 -71.87 -1.94
C ASN A 273 -2.01 -72.73 -2.99
N ARG A 274 -2.88 -72.11 -3.79
CA ARG A 274 -3.60 -72.80 -4.90
C ARG A 274 -2.62 -73.30 -5.96
N ILE A 275 -1.69 -72.47 -6.41
CA ILE A 275 -0.65 -72.81 -7.38
C ILE A 275 0.24 -73.94 -6.81
N LEU A 276 0.60 -73.88 -5.52
CA LEU A 276 1.38 -74.92 -4.87
C LEU A 276 0.59 -76.25 -4.81
N ALA A 277 -0.68 -76.22 -4.43
CA ALA A 277 -1.54 -77.41 -4.39
C ALA A 277 -1.72 -78.05 -5.78
N GLU A 278 -1.89 -77.24 -6.83
CA GLU A 278 -1.94 -77.73 -8.22
C GLU A 278 -0.65 -78.29 -8.74
N SER A 279 0.49 -77.78 -8.26
CA SER A 279 1.83 -78.26 -8.64
C SER A 279 2.30 -79.48 -7.87
N LEU A 280 1.68 -79.82 -6.74
CA LEU A 280 1.99 -80.97 -5.92
C LEU A 280 1.54 -82.27 -6.60
N THR A 281 2.41 -82.84 -7.39
CA THR A 281 2.22 -84.22 -7.91
C THR A 281 2.63 -85.23 -6.88
N GLU A 282 2.06 -86.48 -6.98
CA GLU A 282 2.43 -87.60 -6.07
C GLU A 282 3.91 -87.90 -6.05
N ALA A 283 4.61 -87.62 -7.18
CA ALA A 283 6.07 -87.77 -7.32
C ALA A 283 6.83 -86.73 -6.50
N LEU A 284 6.39 -85.45 -6.52
CA LEU A 284 6.99 -84.35 -5.74
C LEU A 284 6.76 -84.55 -4.23
N LEU A 285 5.59 -85.03 -3.81
CA LEU A 285 5.31 -85.37 -2.39
C LEU A 285 6.23 -86.50 -1.90
N LYS A 286 6.45 -87.51 -2.73
CA LYS A 286 7.39 -88.57 -2.41
C LYS A 286 8.82 -88.07 -2.30
N GLN A 287 9.25 -87.20 -3.22
CA GLN A 287 10.57 -86.59 -3.20
C GLN A 287 10.79 -85.75 -1.96
N ALA A 288 9.88 -84.85 -1.61
CA ALA A 288 9.91 -84.01 -0.39
C ALA A 288 9.92 -84.88 0.89
N TYR A 289 9.21 -85.98 0.87
CA TYR A 289 9.23 -86.96 1.95
C TYR A 289 10.63 -87.61 2.08
N TYR A 290 11.28 -88.06 1.00
CA TYR A 290 12.61 -88.61 1.01
C TYR A 290 13.69 -87.62 1.40
N ASP A 291 13.56 -86.31 1.00
CA ASP A 291 14.50 -85.26 1.34
C ASP A 291 14.50 -84.89 2.82
N LYS A 292 13.34 -85.10 3.51
CA LYS A 292 13.22 -84.89 4.94
C LYS A 292 13.31 -86.14 5.80
N TRP A 293 13.42 -87.33 5.17
CA TRP A 293 13.50 -88.59 5.91
C TRP A 293 14.89 -88.81 6.51
N ASP A 294 14.95 -88.99 7.79
CA ASP A 294 16.18 -89.24 8.59
C ASP A 294 16.76 -90.63 8.43
N GLY A 295 16.21 -91.46 7.55
CA GLY A 295 16.65 -92.87 7.34
C GLY A 295 16.17 -93.88 8.38
N LYS A 296 15.32 -93.45 9.30
CA LYS A 296 14.80 -94.38 10.33
C LYS A 296 13.38 -94.86 10.01
N LEU A 297 13.10 -96.13 10.18
CA LEU A 297 11.76 -96.65 10.02
C LEU A 297 10.87 -96.15 11.19
N PRO A 298 9.61 -95.75 10.89
CA PRO A 298 8.69 -95.36 11.96
C PRO A 298 8.45 -96.55 12.94
N ASN A 299 8.45 -96.28 14.24
CA ASN A 299 8.31 -97.26 15.29
C ASN A 299 6.92 -97.90 15.33
N VAL A 300 5.97 -97.54 14.53
CA VAL A 300 4.60 -98.10 14.50
C VAL A 300 4.21 -98.43 13.07
N LEU A 301 4.09 -99.70 12.73
CA LEU A 301 3.43 -100.19 11.52
C LEU A 301 2.01 -100.58 11.85
N THR A 302 1.04 -99.83 11.44
CA THR A 302 -0.35 -100.19 11.52
C THR A 302 -0.77 -100.91 10.24
N GLY A 303 -1.53 -102.02 10.39
CA GLY A 303 -1.97 -102.83 9.27
C GLY A 303 -2.85 -102.06 8.26
N SER A 304 -3.06 -102.70 7.09
CA SER A 304 -3.73 -102.13 5.91
C SER A 304 -5.05 -101.44 6.20
N GLY A 305 -5.13 -100.13 6.01
CA GLY A 305 -6.37 -99.34 6.04
C GLY A 305 -6.39 -98.15 7.00
N ALA A 306 -5.33 -97.85 7.72
CA ALA A 306 -5.23 -96.59 8.50
C ALA A 306 -4.36 -95.55 7.84
N ASP A 307 -4.91 -94.40 7.67
CA ASP A 307 -4.12 -93.21 7.34
C ASP A 307 -3.11 -92.93 8.45
N VAL A 308 -1.84 -93.17 8.18
CA VAL A 308 -0.76 -92.90 9.12
C VAL A 308 -0.49 -91.42 9.18
N MET A 309 -0.94 -90.74 10.18
CA MET A 309 -0.41 -89.40 10.49
C MET A 309 0.96 -89.57 11.12
N LEU A 310 2.00 -89.39 10.33
CA LEU A 310 3.38 -89.33 10.84
C LEU A 310 3.56 -87.98 11.56
N ASN A 311 3.66 -88.04 12.89
CA ASN A 311 4.12 -86.93 13.68
C ASN A 311 5.63 -86.85 13.51
N VAL A 312 6.08 -85.92 12.65
CA VAL A 312 7.48 -85.59 12.55
C VAL A 312 7.74 -84.47 13.58
N GLY A 313 8.30 -84.82 14.69
CA GLY A 313 8.73 -83.97 15.76
C GLY A 313 9.84 -82.99 15.28
#